data_748313e5386f25e96f95bfc353e88d00
#
_entry.id   748313e5386f25e96f95bfc353e88d00
#
_cell.length_a   1.000
_cell.length_b   1.000
_cell.length_c   1.000
_cell.angle_alpha   90.00
_cell.angle_beta   90.00
_cell.angle_gamma   90.00
#
_symmetry.space_group_name_H-M   'P 1'
#
loop_
_entity.id
_entity.type
_entity.pdbx_description
1 polymer ?
#
loop_
_entity_poly.entity_id
_entity_poly.type
_entity_poly.pdbx_seq_one_letter_code
_entity_poly.pdbx_strand_id
1 'polypeptide(L)'
;MKVYIDTYGCTFNKADAQIMGGVLKENHIDLVDSPELADVIIVNTCYVKLPTENKVVYKIQQLQEKFPDKKVIVSGCMVEIDPEKLEKVAPDCSWIGPHQLNKTADVVNGTYCGRGIREGGFSKDSKVGVPKVSDGSLIHIIQIAEGCLGACTFCCTRF
;
A
#
# COMPACT_ATOMS: atom_id res chain seq x y z
N MET A 1 9.70 2.31 -16.07
CA MET A 1 8.37 2.17 -15.46
C MET A 1 8.25 3.16 -14.32
N LYS A 2 7.12 3.85 -14.21
CA LYS A 2 6.87 4.92 -13.26
C LYS A 2 5.74 4.55 -12.32
N VAL A 3 5.94 4.75 -11.02
CA VAL A 3 4.97 4.39 -9.98
C VAL A 3 4.62 5.63 -9.16
N TYR A 4 3.33 5.82 -8.92
CA TYR A 4 2.80 6.81 -8.00
C TYR A 4 2.25 6.10 -6.75
N ILE A 5 2.59 6.60 -5.55
CA ILE A 5 2.09 6.07 -4.28
C ILE A 5 1.20 7.11 -3.63
N ASP A 6 -0.09 6.83 -3.54
CA ASP A 6 -1.09 7.65 -2.84
C ASP A 6 -1.34 7.07 -1.44
N THR A 7 -1.05 7.83 -0.39
CA THR A 7 -1.06 7.30 0.98
C THR A 7 -2.13 7.94 1.83
N TYR A 8 -2.97 7.09 2.40
CA TYR A 8 -4.02 7.44 3.35
C TYR A 8 -3.75 6.80 4.71
N GLY A 9 -4.06 7.53 5.78
CA GLY A 9 -4.06 6.98 7.13
C GLY A 9 -3.04 7.57 8.08
N CYS A 10 -2.47 6.73 8.93
CA CYS A 10 -1.63 7.15 10.06
C CYS A 10 -0.14 7.21 9.68
N THR A 11 0.67 7.53 10.68
CA THR A 11 2.14 7.58 10.55
C THR A 11 2.73 6.24 10.08
N PHE A 12 2.15 5.10 10.47
CA PHE A 12 2.59 3.78 9.97
C PHE A 12 2.39 3.63 8.47
N ASN A 13 1.24 4.04 7.93
CA ASN A 13 1.02 4.02 6.48
C ASN A 13 2.03 4.90 5.73
N LYS A 14 2.41 6.05 6.30
CA LYS A 14 3.47 6.89 5.71
C LYS A 14 4.81 6.17 5.69
N ALA A 15 5.17 5.51 6.81
CA ALA A 15 6.41 4.74 6.88
C ALA A 15 6.41 3.56 5.91
N ASP A 16 5.29 2.85 5.75
CA ASP A 16 5.14 1.77 4.79
C ASP A 16 5.29 2.27 3.35
N ALA A 17 4.72 3.44 3.02
CA ALA A 17 4.93 4.08 1.73
C ALA A 17 6.41 4.43 1.46
N GLN A 18 7.13 4.91 2.49
CA GLN A 18 8.57 5.16 2.38
C GLN A 18 9.36 3.88 2.12
N ILE A 19 8.98 2.75 2.75
CA ILE A 19 9.57 1.43 2.48
C ILE A 19 9.26 1.00 1.05
N MET A 20 8.00 1.01 0.63
CA MET A 20 7.63 0.66 -0.74
C MET A 20 8.42 1.49 -1.76
N GLY A 21 8.52 2.79 -1.53
CA GLY A 21 9.32 3.68 -2.38
C GLY A 21 10.81 3.31 -2.40
N GLY A 22 11.38 2.91 -1.26
CA GLY A 22 12.77 2.44 -1.15
C GLY A 22 13.01 1.16 -1.95
N VAL A 23 12.13 0.17 -1.79
CA VAL A 23 12.18 -1.10 -2.54
C VAL A 23 12.05 -0.86 -4.04
N LEU A 24 11.15 0.02 -4.47
CA LEU A 24 11.01 0.37 -5.88
C LEU A 24 12.27 1.02 -6.44
N LYS A 25 12.86 1.97 -5.70
CA LYS A 25 14.07 2.67 -6.12
C LYS A 25 15.29 1.75 -6.24
N GLU A 26 15.45 0.80 -5.32
CA GLU A 26 16.51 -0.23 -5.41
C GLU A 26 16.34 -1.14 -6.64
N ASN A 27 15.10 -1.34 -7.08
CA ASN A 27 14.78 -2.12 -8.27
C ASN A 27 14.69 -1.26 -9.55
N HIS A 28 15.27 -0.06 -9.55
CA HIS A 28 15.32 0.87 -10.70
C HIS A 28 13.94 1.24 -11.25
N ILE A 29 12.93 1.34 -10.37
CA ILE A 29 11.57 1.78 -10.70
C ILE A 29 11.42 3.23 -10.23
N ASP A 30 11.05 4.12 -11.14
CA ASP A 30 10.95 5.54 -10.86
C ASP A 30 9.68 5.88 -10.08
N LEU A 31 9.84 6.72 -9.05
CA LEU A 31 8.71 7.32 -8.35
C LEU A 31 8.33 8.64 -9.01
N VAL A 32 7.03 8.89 -9.13
CA VAL A 32 6.47 10.14 -9.65
C VAL A 32 5.50 10.77 -8.66
N ASP A 33 5.33 12.08 -8.76
CA ASP A 33 4.54 12.87 -7.81
C ASP A 33 3.05 12.99 -8.17
N SER A 34 2.65 12.44 -9.32
CA SER A 34 1.25 12.49 -9.74
C SER A 34 0.80 11.23 -10.46
N PRO A 35 -0.49 10.85 -10.31
CA PRO A 35 -1.02 9.66 -10.97
C PRO A 35 -1.05 9.78 -12.49
N GLU A 36 -1.09 11.00 -13.03
CA GLU A 36 -1.06 11.25 -14.48
C GLU A 36 0.23 10.73 -15.12
N LEU A 37 1.36 10.85 -14.44
CA LEU A 37 2.68 10.47 -14.91
C LEU A 37 3.03 8.99 -14.68
N ALA A 38 2.22 8.28 -13.89
CA ALA A 38 2.49 6.90 -13.51
C ALA A 38 1.99 5.88 -14.54
N ASP A 39 2.68 4.76 -14.63
CA ASP A 39 2.21 3.55 -15.31
C ASP A 39 1.40 2.66 -14.33
N VAL A 40 1.82 2.65 -13.06
CA VAL A 40 1.19 1.91 -11.96
C VAL A 40 0.91 2.85 -10.81
N ILE A 41 -0.26 2.74 -10.21
CA ILE A 41 -0.70 3.53 -9.05
C ILE A 41 -0.85 2.60 -7.85
N ILE A 42 -0.15 2.88 -6.76
CA ILE A 42 -0.33 2.18 -5.48
C ILE A 42 -1.18 3.06 -4.57
N VAL A 43 -2.31 2.54 -4.10
CA VAL A 43 -3.16 3.18 -3.09
C VAL A 43 -2.89 2.52 -1.75
N ASN A 44 -2.14 3.19 -0.89
CA ASN A 44 -1.82 2.70 0.45
C ASN A 44 -2.94 3.09 1.43
N THR A 45 -3.64 2.10 1.93
CA THR A 45 -4.93 2.23 2.59
C THR A 45 -4.86 2.16 4.10
N CYS A 46 -5.78 2.84 4.77
CA CYS A 46 -6.03 2.73 6.20
C CYS A 46 -7.45 2.21 6.43
N TYR A 47 -7.62 1.35 7.45
CA TYR A 47 -8.91 0.77 7.80
C TYR A 47 -9.34 1.03 9.26
N VAL A 48 -8.62 1.90 9.97
CA VAL A 48 -8.86 2.15 11.41
C VAL A 48 -10.04 3.08 11.67
N LYS A 49 -10.40 3.93 10.71
CA LYS A 49 -11.47 4.93 10.85
C LYS A 49 -12.40 4.88 9.64
N LEU A 50 -13.69 4.70 9.89
CA LEU A 50 -14.73 4.65 8.84
C LEU A 50 -14.69 5.84 7.85
N PRO A 51 -14.46 7.10 8.25
CA PRO A 51 -14.35 8.18 7.29
C PRO A 51 -13.14 8.05 6.34
N THR A 52 -12.05 7.45 6.81
CA THR A 52 -10.86 7.20 5.98
C THR A 52 -11.11 6.04 5.02
N GLU A 53 -11.77 4.99 5.49
CA GLU A 53 -12.18 3.85 4.68
C GLU A 53 -13.03 4.30 3.48
N ASN A 54 -14.10 5.08 3.73
CA ASN A 54 -14.97 5.57 2.66
C ASN A 54 -14.21 6.43 1.64
N LYS A 55 -13.27 7.27 2.11
CA LYS A 55 -12.40 8.06 1.22
C LYS A 55 -11.52 7.17 0.33
N VAL A 56 -10.97 6.11 0.90
CA VAL A 56 -10.09 5.18 0.19
C VAL A 56 -10.87 4.41 -0.88
N VAL A 57 -12.03 3.86 -0.52
CA VAL A 57 -12.92 3.17 -1.47
C VAL A 57 -13.28 4.09 -2.64
N TYR A 58 -13.76 5.28 -2.34
CA TYR A 58 -14.08 6.28 -3.35
C TYR A 58 -12.87 6.64 -4.24
N LYS A 59 -11.70 6.78 -3.63
CA LYS A 59 -10.47 7.11 -4.37
C LYS A 59 -10.04 5.99 -5.32
N ILE A 60 -10.13 4.73 -4.89
CA ILE A 60 -9.83 3.59 -5.75
C ILE A 60 -10.74 3.61 -6.97
N GLN A 61 -12.05 3.76 -6.77
CA GLN A 61 -13.03 3.83 -7.86
C GLN A 61 -12.74 5.01 -8.80
N GLN A 62 -12.49 6.20 -8.25
CA GLN A 62 -12.11 7.38 -9.06
C GLN A 62 -10.86 7.14 -9.91
N LEU A 63 -9.83 6.47 -9.35
CA LEU A 63 -8.60 6.21 -10.10
C LEU A 63 -8.85 5.21 -11.23
N GLN A 64 -9.65 4.18 -11.01
CA GLN A 64 -10.02 3.21 -12.04
C GLN A 64 -10.84 3.86 -13.16
N GLU A 65 -11.78 4.74 -12.81
CA GLU A 65 -12.60 5.48 -13.80
C GLU A 65 -11.77 6.51 -14.59
N LYS A 66 -10.93 7.28 -13.89
CA LYS A 66 -10.14 8.35 -14.51
C LYS A 66 -8.98 7.82 -15.36
N PHE A 67 -8.41 6.69 -14.96
CA PHE A 67 -7.22 6.11 -15.58
C PHE A 67 -7.42 4.62 -15.92
N PRO A 68 -8.34 4.28 -16.83
CA PRO A 68 -8.68 2.88 -17.13
C PRO A 68 -7.50 2.08 -17.72
N ASP A 69 -6.55 2.74 -18.34
CA ASP A 69 -5.35 2.12 -18.93
C ASP A 69 -4.24 1.88 -17.92
N LYS A 70 -4.34 2.48 -16.72
CA LYS A 70 -3.30 2.34 -15.69
C LYS A 70 -3.61 1.18 -14.74
N LYS A 71 -2.56 0.57 -14.23
CA LYS A 71 -2.70 -0.51 -13.25
C LYS A 71 -2.80 0.07 -11.84
N VAL A 72 -3.77 -0.42 -11.07
CA VAL A 72 -3.98 -0.02 -9.67
C VAL A 72 -3.59 -1.19 -8.77
N ILE A 73 -2.81 -0.90 -7.74
CA ILE A 73 -2.44 -1.81 -6.66
C ILE A 73 -2.98 -1.23 -5.37
N VAL A 74 -3.64 -2.04 -4.56
CA VAL A 74 -4.10 -1.65 -3.22
C VAL A 74 -3.14 -2.20 -2.18
N SER A 75 -2.67 -1.34 -1.28
CA SER A 75 -1.78 -1.73 -0.19
C SER A 75 -2.31 -1.29 1.17
N GLY A 76 -1.71 -1.79 2.24
CA GLY A 76 -1.96 -1.36 3.61
C GLY A 76 -3.03 -2.15 4.34
N CYS A 77 -3.57 -1.55 5.41
CA CYS A 77 -4.39 -2.26 6.40
C CYS A 77 -5.67 -2.89 5.83
N MET A 78 -6.27 -2.30 4.79
CA MET A 78 -7.50 -2.82 4.20
C MET A 78 -7.31 -4.23 3.60
N VAL A 79 -6.13 -4.52 3.09
CA VAL A 79 -5.79 -5.83 2.50
C VAL A 79 -5.92 -6.97 3.52
N GLU A 80 -5.56 -6.71 4.78
CA GLU A 80 -5.59 -7.70 5.86
C GLU A 80 -6.91 -7.72 6.62
N ILE A 81 -7.53 -6.55 6.81
CA ILE A 81 -8.67 -6.43 7.73
C ILE A 81 -9.99 -6.74 7.02
N ASP A 82 -10.15 -6.33 5.76
CA ASP A 82 -11.41 -6.55 5.02
C ASP A 82 -11.13 -6.86 3.53
N PRO A 83 -10.49 -8.00 3.25
CA PRO A 83 -10.23 -8.42 1.87
C PRO A 83 -11.52 -8.67 1.08
N GLU A 84 -12.61 -9.08 1.73
CA GLU A 84 -13.90 -9.30 1.06
C GLU A 84 -14.49 -8.01 0.50
N LYS A 85 -14.35 -6.91 1.23
CA LYS A 85 -14.78 -5.60 0.75
C LYS A 85 -13.89 -5.12 -0.38
N LEU A 86 -12.59 -5.34 -0.26
CA LEU A 86 -11.63 -4.99 -1.29
C LEU A 86 -11.92 -5.75 -2.60
N GLU A 87 -12.26 -7.03 -2.51
CA GLU A 87 -12.66 -7.84 -3.66
C GLU A 87 -13.88 -7.27 -4.39
N LYS A 88 -14.84 -6.73 -3.65
CA LYS A 88 -16.03 -6.09 -4.23
C LYS A 88 -15.75 -4.74 -4.87
N VAL A 89 -14.82 -3.98 -4.31
CA VAL A 89 -14.48 -2.62 -4.77
C VAL A 89 -13.49 -2.65 -5.93
N ALA A 90 -12.53 -3.55 -5.88
CA ALA A 90 -11.38 -3.60 -6.79
C ALA A 90 -10.97 -5.05 -7.11
N PRO A 91 -11.87 -5.84 -7.77
CA PRO A 91 -11.64 -7.26 -8.04
C PRO A 91 -10.41 -7.51 -8.94
N ASP A 92 -10.13 -6.59 -9.83
CA ASP A 92 -9.03 -6.69 -10.81
C ASP A 92 -7.71 -6.10 -10.31
N CYS A 93 -7.67 -5.52 -9.10
CA CYS A 93 -6.46 -4.94 -8.55
C CYS A 93 -5.54 -6.01 -7.93
N SER A 94 -4.24 -5.77 -8.02
CA SER A 94 -3.26 -6.47 -7.20
C SER A 94 -3.22 -5.89 -5.79
N TRP A 95 -2.76 -6.69 -4.82
CA TRP A 95 -2.73 -6.31 -3.41
C TRP A 95 -1.35 -6.51 -2.81
N ILE A 96 -1.00 -5.64 -1.84
CA ILE A 96 0.22 -5.75 -1.02
C ILE A 96 -0.18 -5.51 0.43
N GLY A 97 -0.13 -6.55 1.25
CA GLY A 97 -0.34 -6.45 2.69
C GLY A 97 0.79 -5.67 3.40
N PRO A 98 0.53 -5.17 4.61
CA PRO A 98 1.52 -4.39 5.37
C PRO A 98 2.77 -5.19 5.76
N HIS A 99 2.70 -6.52 5.74
CA HIS A 99 3.82 -7.42 6.04
C HIS A 99 4.60 -7.90 4.81
N GLN A 100 4.19 -7.51 3.58
CA GLN A 100 4.80 -7.94 2.32
C GLN A 100 5.45 -6.78 1.54
N LEU A 101 5.84 -5.72 2.21
CA LEU A 101 6.38 -4.51 1.57
C LEU A 101 7.69 -4.77 0.80
N ASN A 102 8.48 -5.76 1.21
CA ASN A 102 9.67 -6.23 0.51
C ASN A 102 9.37 -6.78 -0.89
N LYS A 103 8.14 -7.25 -1.14
CA LYS A 103 7.68 -7.76 -2.44
C LYS A 103 7.10 -6.69 -3.37
N THR A 104 7.14 -5.42 -2.97
CA THR A 104 6.52 -4.33 -3.74
C THR A 104 6.98 -4.30 -5.19
N ALA A 105 8.27 -4.46 -5.45
CA ALA A 105 8.80 -4.45 -6.82
C ALA A 105 8.29 -5.62 -7.66
N ASP A 106 8.19 -6.81 -7.08
CA ASP A 106 7.70 -8.02 -7.76
C ASP A 106 6.21 -7.87 -8.10
N VAL A 107 5.41 -7.36 -7.16
CA VAL A 107 3.98 -7.12 -7.37
C VAL A 107 3.77 -6.05 -8.44
N VAL A 108 4.53 -4.96 -8.40
CA VAL A 108 4.45 -3.89 -9.41
C VAL A 108 4.80 -4.42 -10.80
N ASN A 109 5.91 -5.14 -10.94
CA ASN A 109 6.33 -5.72 -12.21
C ASN A 109 5.30 -6.73 -12.74
N GLY A 110 4.80 -7.61 -11.88
CA GLY A 110 3.79 -8.58 -12.26
C GLY A 110 2.47 -7.94 -12.67
N THR A 111 2.02 -6.93 -11.95
CA THR A 111 0.79 -6.19 -12.25
C THR A 111 0.91 -5.42 -13.56
N TYR A 112 2.05 -4.79 -13.81
CA TYR A 112 2.34 -4.12 -15.06
C TYR A 112 2.27 -5.09 -16.25
N CYS A 113 2.73 -6.32 -16.06
CA CYS A 113 2.61 -7.41 -17.06
C CYS A 113 1.21 -8.05 -17.15
N GLY A 114 0.21 -7.49 -16.47
CA GLY A 114 -1.19 -7.94 -16.53
C GLY A 114 -1.52 -9.13 -15.61
N ARG A 115 -0.65 -9.46 -14.65
CA ARG A 115 -0.93 -10.49 -13.63
C ARG A 115 -1.60 -9.88 -12.42
N GLY A 116 -2.72 -10.44 -11.98
CA GLY A 116 -3.32 -10.12 -10.68
C GLY A 116 -2.54 -10.81 -9.57
N ILE A 117 -1.83 -10.06 -8.74
CA ILE A 117 -1.02 -10.58 -7.64
C ILE A 117 -1.64 -10.14 -6.32
N ARG A 118 -1.79 -11.08 -5.40
CA ARG A 118 -2.39 -10.85 -4.08
C ARG A 118 -1.43 -11.35 -3.01
N GLU A 119 -0.65 -10.42 -2.48
CA GLU A 119 0.29 -10.66 -1.39
C GLU A 119 -0.31 -10.15 -0.09
N GLY A 120 -0.64 -11.04 0.82
CA GLY A 120 -1.24 -10.76 2.12
C GLY A 120 -0.83 -11.79 3.16
N GLY A 121 -1.34 -11.64 4.38
CA GLY A 121 -1.05 -12.50 5.51
C GLY A 121 0.16 -12.06 6.32
N PHE A 122 0.34 -12.69 7.47
CA PHE A 122 1.42 -12.38 8.39
C PHE A 122 2.78 -12.85 7.86
N SER A 123 3.79 -11.98 7.92
CA SER A 123 5.20 -12.33 7.72
C SER A 123 6.01 -11.99 8.98
N LYS A 124 7.06 -12.77 9.22
CA LYS A 124 8.05 -12.49 10.27
C LYS A 124 9.16 -11.57 9.80
N ASP A 125 9.09 -11.08 8.57
CA ASP A 125 10.12 -10.21 8.01
C ASP A 125 10.14 -8.87 8.74
N SER A 126 11.34 -8.47 9.15
CA SER A 126 11.53 -7.19 9.85
C SER A 126 11.47 -6.03 8.86
N LYS A 127 10.79 -4.97 9.25
CA LYS A 127 10.84 -3.67 8.56
C LYS A 127 12.10 -2.83 8.93
N VAL A 128 12.90 -3.34 9.86
CA VAL A 128 14.16 -2.69 10.27
C VAL A 128 15.25 -3.00 9.26
N GLY A 129 15.95 -1.98 8.80
CA GLY A 129 17.00 -2.10 7.80
C GLY A 129 16.52 -2.20 6.35
N VAL A 130 15.22 -2.19 6.11
CA VAL A 130 14.65 -2.12 4.76
C VAL A 130 14.87 -0.71 4.18
N PRO A 131 15.19 -0.60 2.88
CA PRO A 131 15.41 0.68 2.24
C PRO A 131 14.16 1.57 2.34
N LYS A 132 14.41 2.86 2.59
CA LYS A 132 13.36 3.88 2.68
C LYS A 132 13.71 5.09 1.83
N VAL A 133 12.71 5.67 1.20
CA VAL A 133 12.85 6.99 0.58
C VAL A 133 12.38 8.07 1.55
N SER A 134 13.09 9.19 1.59
CA SER A 134 12.62 10.38 2.29
C SER A 134 11.60 11.11 1.43
N ASP A 135 10.54 11.59 2.06
CA ASP A 135 9.54 12.47 1.46
C ASP A 135 9.95 13.97 1.52
N GLY A 136 11.22 14.25 1.85
CA GLY A 136 11.73 15.61 2.06
C GLY A 136 11.37 16.21 3.41
N SER A 137 10.65 15.46 4.27
CA SER A 137 10.32 15.88 5.64
C SER A 137 11.56 15.82 6.55
N LEU A 138 11.60 16.73 7.52
CA LEU A 138 12.58 16.68 8.62
C LEU A 138 12.25 15.59 9.66
N ILE A 139 11.07 14.97 9.54
CA ILE A 139 10.59 13.91 10.43
C ILE A 139 10.90 12.56 9.84
N HIS A 140 11.74 11.78 10.52
CA HIS A 140 12.02 10.39 10.18
C HIS A 140 11.17 9.45 11.02
N ILE A 141 10.40 8.57 10.37
CA ILE A 141 9.54 7.61 11.03
C ILE A 141 10.29 6.28 11.15
N ILE A 142 10.52 5.85 12.40
CA ILE A 142 11.16 4.57 12.71
C ILE A 142 10.10 3.65 13.31
N GLN A 143 9.80 2.56 12.62
CA GLN A 143 8.85 1.54 13.06
C GLN A 143 9.56 0.54 13.97
N ILE A 144 9.44 0.73 15.28
CA ILE A 144 10.09 -0.12 16.30
C ILE A 144 9.22 -1.28 16.79
N ALA A 145 7.93 -1.20 16.55
CA ALA A 145 6.97 -2.25 16.89
C ALA A 145 5.76 -2.18 15.93
N GLU A 146 5.11 -3.30 15.69
CA GLU A 146 3.93 -3.41 14.85
C GLU A 146 2.91 -4.33 15.51
N GLY A 147 1.61 -4.02 15.30
CA GLY A 147 0.51 -4.77 15.89
C GLY A 147 0.28 -4.46 17.36
N CYS A 148 -0.54 -5.27 18.01
CA CYS A 148 -0.92 -5.14 19.41
C CYS A 148 -1.18 -6.51 20.04
N LEU A 149 -0.68 -6.74 21.24
CA LEU A 149 -0.96 -7.95 22.03
C LEU A 149 -2.32 -7.91 22.74
N GLY A 150 -3.04 -6.78 22.69
CA GLY A 150 -4.36 -6.62 23.28
C GLY A 150 -5.43 -7.44 22.58
N ALA A 151 -6.59 -7.62 23.24
CA ALA A 151 -7.74 -8.36 22.73
C ALA A 151 -9.02 -7.51 22.75
N CYS A 152 -8.92 -6.21 22.47
CA CYS A 152 -10.06 -5.30 22.45
C CYS A 152 -11.02 -5.69 21.33
N THR A 153 -12.30 -5.90 21.64
CA THR A 153 -13.31 -6.40 20.71
C THR A 153 -13.66 -5.44 19.55
N PHE A 154 -13.31 -4.17 19.72
CA PHE A 154 -13.57 -3.10 18.73
C PHE A 154 -12.34 -2.71 17.91
N CYS A 155 -11.20 -3.33 18.16
CA CYS A 155 -9.92 -2.90 17.56
C CYS A 155 -9.45 -3.86 16.48
N CYS A 156 -9.17 -3.31 15.29
CA CYS A 156 -8.62 -4.05 14.16
C CYS A 156 -7.07 -4.10 14.11
N THR A 157 -6.37 -3.39 15.02
CA THR A 157 -4.89 -3.32 15.03
C THR A 157 -4.22 -4.63 15.46
N ARG A 158 -4.99 -5.60 15.93
CA ARG A 158 -4.50 -6.91 16.38
C ARG A 158 -4.08 -7.82 15.22
N PHE A 159 -4.56 -7.55 14.03
CA PHE A 159 -4.38 -8.38 12.84
C PHE A 159 -3.16 -7.98 12.06
#